data_de33dfa14e50639fb5c898b54addc44d
#
_entry.id   de33dfa14e50639fb5c898b54addc44d
#
_cell.length_a   1.000
_cell.length_b   1.000
_cell.length_c   1.000
_cell.angle_alpha   90.00
_cell.angle_beta   90.00
_cell.angle_gamma   90.00
#
_symmetry.space_group_name_H-M   'P 1'
#
loop_
_entity.id
_entity.type
_entity.pdbx_description
1 polymer ?
#
loop_
_entity_poly.entity_id
_entity_poly.type
_entity_poly.pdbx_seq_one_letter_code
_entity_poly.pdbx_strand_id
1 'polypeptide(L)'
;THNALPTLEALGFDSGEPPLPAGMEGAEELFEAFIEDIADYGRARDFPFEDGTSRLSTHLRFGTTSVRHLVRTAQQLIQSGAGGKGASVWLSELIWRDFYAMILYRHPHVVERSFKPAFDAVGWDDDRDADALFAAWCEGRTGYPLVDAAMLQLNTTGFMHNRLRMVTASFLTKDLGIDWQRGERYFALKLNDYDLASNNGGWQW
;
A
#
# COMPACT_ATOMS: atom_id res chain seq x y z
N THR A 1 14.75 -35.78 -10.35
CA THR A 1 14.35 -34.95 -11.50
C THR A 1 14.29 -33.51 -11.02
N HIS A 2 15.32 -32.71 -11.38
CA HIS A 2 15.26 -31.27 -11.22
C HIS A 2 14.27 -30.74 -12.29
N ASN A 3 13.05 -30.43 -11.90
CA ASN A 3 12.19 -29.65 -12.76
C ASN A 3 12.76 -28.23 -12.80
N ALA A 4 13.15 -27.76 -13.97
CA ALA A 4 13.54 -26.37 -14.16
C ALA A 4 12.37 -25.46 -13.76
N LEU A 5 12.66 -24.36 -13.09
CA LEU A 5 11.64 -23.37 -12.80
C LEU A 5 11.08 -22.82 -14.13
N PRO A 6 9.74 -22.69 -14.27
CA PRO A 6 9.17 -22.11 -15.46
C PRO A 6 9.62 -20.65 -15.60
N THR A 7 9.79 -20.18 -16.84
CA THR A 7 10.02 -18.75 -17.10
C THR A 7 8.72 -17.95 -16.97
N LEU A 8 8.84 -16.63 -16.83
CA LEU A 8 7.65 -15.75 -16.78
C LEU A 8 6.79 -15.88 -18.03
N GLU A 9 7.43 -15.98 -19.21
CA GLU A 9 6.75 -16.17 -20.49
C GLU A 9 5.99 -17.51 -20.54
N ALA A 10 6.58 -18.58 -19.99
CA ALA A 10 5.93 -19.90 -19.91
C ALA A 10 4.70 -19.87 -18.99
N LEU A 11 4.64 -18.91 -18.05
CA LEU A 11 3.50 -18.65 -17.16
C LEU A 11 2.51 -17.63 -17.75
N GLY A 12 2.79 -17.07 -18.93
CA GLY A 12 1.92 -16.08 -19.60
C GLY A 12 2.13 -14.64 -19.16
N PHE A 13 3.26 -14.33 -18.55
CA PHE A 13 3.62 -12.96 -18.16
C PHE A 13 4.67 -12.40 -19.12
N ASP A 14 4.55 -11.10 -19.42
CA ASP A 14 5.62 -10.40 -20.13
C ASP A 14 6.85 -10.27 -19.24
N SER A 15 8.03 -10.52 -19.82
CA SER A 15 9.30 -10.29 -19.13
C SER A 15 9.61 -8.79 -19.14
N GLY A 16 9.46 -8.15 -17.98
CA GLY A 16 9.89 -6.78 -17.75
C GLY A 16 10.87 -6.71 -16.60
N GLU A 17 11.64 -5.64 -16.51
CA GLU A 17 12.44 -5.38 -15.31
C GLU A 17 11.48 -5.10 -14.13
N PRO A 18 11.71 -5.75 -12.98
CA PRO A 18 10.91 -5.47 -11.79
C PRO A 18 11.09 -3.99 -11.38
N PRO A 19 10.01 -3.32 -10.92
CA PRO A 19 10.07 -1.90 -10.54
C PRO A 19 10.91 -1.63 -9.27
N LEU A 20 11.30 -2.70 -8.57
CA LEU A 20 12.13 -2.67 -7.36
C LEU A 20 13.14 -3.82 -7.42
N PRO A 21 14.30 -3.68 -6.77
CA PRO A 21 15.23 -4.79 -6.58
C PRO A 21 14.51 -6.02 -6.02
N ALA A 22 14.74 -7.20 -6.57
CA ALA A 22 13.99 -8.40 -6.25
C ALA A 22 14.69 -9.28 -5.19
N GLY A 23 13.91 -10.15 -4.53
CA GLY A 23 14.43 -11.14 -3.61
C GLY A 23 14.88 -10.59 -2.26
N MET A 24 15.62 -11.40 -1.52
CA MET A 24 16.12 -11.02 -0.18
C MET A 24 17.25 -10.00 -0.27
N GLU A 25 18.11 -10.11 -1.27
CA GLU A 25 19.21 -9.16 -1.52
C GLU A 25 18.65 -7.77 -1.85
N GLY A 26 17.65 -7.68 -2.74
CA GLY A 26 17.02 -6.42 -3.05
C GLY A 26 16.26 -5.79 -1.87
N ALA A 27 15.71 -6.61 -0.98
CA ALA A 27 15.09 -6.12 0.25
C ALA A 27 16.13 -5.50 1.21
N GLU A 28 17.30 -6.12 1.32
CA GLU A 28 18.37 -5.61 2.17
C GLU A 28 18.97 -4.32 1.60
N GLU A 29 19.21 -4.26 0.28
CA GLU A 29 19.66 -3.05 -0.41
C GLU A 29 18.75 -1.85 -0.15
N LEU A 30 17.43 -2.04 -0.32
CA LEU A 30 16.45 -0.98 -0.04
C LEU A 30 16.43 -0.59 1.43
N PHE A 31 16.60 -1.56 2.32
CA PHE A 31 16.60 -1.30 3.75
C PHE A 31 17.84 -0.55 4.22
N GLU A 32 19.03 -0.95 3.75
CA GLU A 32 20.29 -0.26 4.05
C GLU A 32 20.25 1.20 3.56
N ALA A 33 19.82 1.44 2.32
CA ALA A 33 19.66 2.78 1.79
C ALA A 33 18.66 3.62 2.61
N PHE A 34 17.53 3.03 3.02
CA PHE A 34 16.54 3.73 3.83
C PHE A 34 17.04 4.10 5.23
N ILE A 35 17.87 3.27 5.85
CA ILE A 35 18.39 3.52 7.21
C ILE A 35 19.27 4.78 7.24
N GLU A 36 19.98 5.10 6.16
CA GLU A 36 20.83 6.30 6.09
C GLU A 36 20.01 7.57 6.34
N ASP A 37 18.78 7.63 5.85
CA ASP A 37 17.89 8.80 5.94
C ASP A 37 16.71 8.62 6.90
N ILE A 38 16.66 7.54 7.68
CA ILE A 38 15.53 7.20 8.56
C ILE A 38 15.18 8.30 9.56
N ALA A 39 16.16 9.12 9.97
CA ALA A 39 15.95 10.20 10.93
C ALA A 39 14.95 11.25 10.42
N ASP A 40 14.90 11.49 9.10
CA ASP A 40 13.99 12.43 8.44
C ASP A 40 12.64 11.77 8.02
N TYR A 41 12.50 10.48 8.17
CA TYR A 41 11.29 9.75 7.75
C TYR A 41 9.99 10.37 8.28
N GLY A 42 10.02 10.89 9.52
CA GLY A 42 8.84 11.52 10.13
C GLY A 42 8.28 12.70 9.34
N ARG A 43 9.15 13.41 8.59
CA ARG A 43 8.78 14.50 7.68
C ARG A 43 8.57 13.99 6.24
N ALA A 44 9.58 13.34 5.70
CA ALA A 44 9.65 12.97 4.28
C ALA A 44 8.48 12.05 3.85
N ARG A 45 7.97 11.20 4.76
CA ARG A 45 6.82 10.33 4.52
C ARG A 45 5.52 11.05 4.12
N ASP A 46 5.43 12.34 4.36
CA ASP A 46 4.22 13.11 4.05
C ASP A 46 4.24 13.75 2.65
N PHE A 47 5.38 13.67 1.98
CA PHE A 47 5.61 14.30 0.68
C PHE A 47 5.80 13.25 -0.44
N PRO A 48 4.75 12.95 -1.23
CA PRO A 48 4.80 11.90 -2.26
C PRO A 48 5.87 12.09 -3.34
N PHE A 49 6.36 13.31 -3.53
CA PHE A 49 7.41 13.61 -4.53
C PHE A 49 8.84 13.34 -3.99
N GLU A 50 8.99 13.19 -2.66
CA GLU A 50 10.26 12.82 -2.04
C GLU A 50 10.40 11.29 -1.98
N ASP A 51 11.63 10.78 -2.21
CA ASP A 51 11.94 9.37 -2.02
C ASP A 51 12.26 9.09 -0.54
N GLY A 52 11.29 9.39 0.34
CA GLY A 52 11.44 9.34 1.79
C GLY A 52 10.84 8.12 2.47
N THR A 53 10.49 7.06 1.71
CA THR A 53 9.89 5.84 2.24
C THR A 53 10.79 4.63 2.02
N SER A 54 10.65 3.58 2.86
CA SER A 54 11.50 2.38 2.77
C SER A 54 11.26 1.52 1.52
N ARG A 55 10.14 1.71 0.83
CA ARG A 55 9.67 0.87 -0.31
C ARG A 55 9.64 -0.64 -0.02
N LEU A 56 9.64 -1.05 1.25
CA LEU A 56 9.67 -2.44 1.67
C LEU A 56 8.30 -3.14 1.68
N SER A 57 7.22 -2.46 1.30
CA SER A 57 5.87 -3.01 1.37
C SER A 57 5.71 -4.30 0.55
N THR A 58 6.26 -4.33 -0.67
CA THR A 58 6.27 -5.52 -1.52
C THR A 58 7.08 -6.66 -0.88
N HIS A 59 8.25 -6.36 -0.32
CA HIS A 59 9.10 -7.33 0.36
C HIS A 59 8.45 -7.89 1.63
N LEU A 60 7.76 -7.05 2.38
CA LEU A 60 6.96 -7.46 3.54
C LEU A 60 5.76 -8.34 3.12
N ARG A 61 5.15 -8.06 1.97
CA ARG A 61 4.04 -8.84 1.43
C ARG A 61 4.48 -10.25 1.04
N PHE A 62 5.62 -10.38 0.35
CA PHE A 62 6.14 -11.66 -0.12
C PHE A 62 7.09 -12.36 0.86
N GLY A 63 7.40 -11.74 1.99
CA GLY A 63 8.24 -12.32 3.03
C GLY A 63 9.73 -12.44 2.63
N THR A 64 10.20 -11.64 1.69
CA THR A 64 11.62 -11.56 1.30
C THR A 64 12.45 -10.73 2.29
N THR A 65 11.82 -10.09 3.26
CA THR A 65 12.47 -9.49 4.44
C THR A 65 11.79 -9.94 5.72
N SER A 66 12.55 -9.98 6.82
CA SER A 66 12.03 -10.36 8.13
C SER A 66 11.54 -9.13 8.90
N VAL A 67 10.23 -9.06 9.18
CA VAL A 67 9.68 -7.99 10.03
C VAL A 67 10.36 -7.92 11.40
N ARG A 68 10.81 -9.05 11.97
CA ARG A 68 11.53 -9.08 13.25
C ARG A 68 12.92 -8.45 13.15
N HIS A 69 13.58 -8.59 12.00
CA HIS A 69 14.85 -7.92 11.72
C HIS A 69 14.63 -6.41 11.66
N LEU A 70 13.67 -5.95 10.88
CA LEU A 70 13.31 -4.54 10.75
C LEU A 70 12.98 -3.89 12.11
N VAL A 71 12.15 -4.56 12.91
CA VAL A 71 11.78 -4.07 14.26
C VAL A 71 13.01 -3.96 15.17
N ARG A 72 13.90 -4.97 15.18
CA ARG A 72 15.12 -4.93 16.01
C ARG A 72 16.04 -3.78 15.60
N THR A 73 16.24 -3.59 14.31
CA THR A 73 17.07 -2.50 13.80
C THR A 73 16.47 -1.14 14.15
N ALA A 74 15.16 -0.95 13.96
CA ALA A 74 14.49 0.28 14.39
C ALA A 74 14.66 0.56 15.88
N GLN A 75 14.50 -0.47 16.73
CA GLN A 75 14.70 -0.33 18.19
C GLN A 75 16.16 0.04 18.54
N GLN A 76 17.15 -0.54 17.88
CA GLN A 76 18.55 -0.21 18.07
C GLN A 76 18.85 1.25 17.70
N LEU A 77 18.30 1.72 16.56
CA LEU A 77 18.43 3.11 16.12
C LEU A 77 17.76 4.10 17.08
N ILE A 78 16.62 3.72 17.65
CA ILE A 78 15.94 4.53 18.68
C ILE A 78 16.79 4.59 19.96
N GLN A 79 17.29 3.44 20.45
CA GLN A 79 18.08 3.37 21.68
C GLN A 79 19.42 4.10 21.59
N SER A 80 20.07 4.03 20.43
CA SER A 80 21.33 4.74 20.18
C SER A 80 21.14 6.25 19.92
N GLY A 81 19.91 6.68 19.65
CA GLY A 81 19.61 8.04 19.21
C GLY A 81 19.94 8.34 17.74
N ALA A 82 20.57 7.40 17.02
CA ALA A 82 20.97 7.60 15.63
C ALA A 82 19.78 7.76 14.67
N GLY A 83 18.66 7.09 14.96
CA GLY A 83 17.48 7.14 14.11
C GLY A 83 16.56 8.36 14.33
N GLY A 84 16.90 9.27 15.21
CA GLY A 84 16.10 10.45 15.53
C GLY A 84 14.63 10.09 15.87
N LYS A 85 13.72 11.01 15.54
CA LYS A 85 12.26 10.76 15.66
C LYS A 85 11.75 9.84 14.55
N GLY A 86 12.39 9.83 13.40
CA GLY A 86 11.94 9.08 12.23
C GLY A 86 11.91 7.59 12.46
N ALA A 87 12.90 7.01 13.16
CA ALA A 87 12.93 5.59 13.51
C ALA A 87 11.70 5.17 14.37
N SER A 88 11.29 6.01 15.32
CA SER A 88 10.09 5.73 16.14
C SER A 88 8.81 5.80 15.30
N VAL A 89 8.71 6.78 14.39
CA VAL A 89 7.58 6.91 13.47
C VAL A 89 7.54 5.70 12.53
N TRP A 90 8.68 5.29 11.98
CA TRP A 90 8.73 4.13 11.09
C TRP A 90 8.40 2.83 11.81
N LEU A 91 8.87 2.64 13.04
CA LEU A 91 8.49 1.47 13.86
C LEU A 91 6.97 1.41 14.05
N SER A 92 6.29 2.53 14.21
CA SER A 92 4.83 2.54 14.33
C SER A 92 4.12 2.05 13.06
N GLU A 93 4.71 2.21 11.87
CA GLU A 93 4.15 1.67 10.63
C GLU A 93 4.21 0.15 10.57
N LEU A 94 5.27 -0.46 11.13
CA LEU A 94 5.34 -1.93 11.29
C LEU A 94 4.29 -2.44 12.29
N ILE A 95 4.02 -1.66 13.34
CA ILE A 95 2.96 -1.96 14.31
C ILE A 95 1.57 -1.85 13.68
N TRP A 96 1.34 -0.83 12.84
CA TRP A 96 0.07 -0.68 12.10
C TRP A 96 -0.21 -1.89 11.21
N ARG A 97 0.80 -2.43 10.53
CA ARG A 97 0.67 -3.64 9.73
C ARG A 97 0.16 -4.83 10.57
N ASP A 98 0.75 -5.04 11.75
CA ASP A 98 0.34 -6.11 12.68
C ASP A 98 -1.07 -5.85 13.24
N PHE A 99 -1.38 -4.59 13.55
CA PHE A 99 -2.71 -4.19 14.00
C PHE A 99 -3.81 -4.53 12.96
N TYR A 100 -3.61 -4.22 11.69
CA TYR A 100 -4.59 -4.57 10.66
C TYR A 100 -4.73 -6.08 10.47
N ALA A 101 -3.65 -6.83 10.55
CA ALA A 101 -3.70 -8.29 10.53
C ALA A 101 -4.52 -8.84 11.72
N MET A 102 -4.36 -8.28 12.91
CA MET A 102 -5.14 -8.63 14.09
C MET A 102 -6.63 -8.26 13.94
N ILE A 103 -6.94 -7.09 13.34
CA ILE A 103 -8.34 -6.69 13.05
C ILE A 103 -8.98 -7.72 12.11
N LEU A 104 -8.33 -8.05 11.00
CA LEU A 104 -8.86 -9.03 10.05
C LEU A 104 -9.08 -10.41 10.70
N TYR A 105 -8.13 -10.86 11.54
CA TYR A 105 -8.25 -12.13 12.24
C TYR A 105 -9.42 -12.16 13.22
N ARG A 106 -9.64 -11.08 13.98
CA ARG A 106 -10.72 -11.01 14.99
C ARG A 106 -12.07 -10.64 14.40
N HIS A 107 -12.11 -9.98 13.28
CA HIS A 107 -13.31 -9.46 12.63
C HIS A 107 -13.34 -9.83 11.13
N PRO A 108 -13.35 -11.15 10.78
CA PRO A 108 -13.26 -11.58 9.37
C PRO A 108 -14.38 -11.06 8.48
N HIS A 109 -15.51 -10.63 9.07
CA HIS A 109 -16.62 -10.02 8.33
C HIS A 109 -16.24 -8.72 7.60
N VAL A 110 -15.15 -8.05 8.00
CA VAL A 110 -14.71 -6.80 7.39
C VAL A 110 -14.32 -6.92 5.92
N VAL A 111 -14.08 -8.15 5.44
CA VAL A 111 -13.82 -8.42 4.02
C VAL A 111 -15.02 -8.08 3.15
N GLU A 112 -16.22 -8.31 3.65
CA GLU A 112 -17.48 -8.18 2.89
C GLU A 112 -18.39 -7.06 3.42
N ARG A 113 -18.15 -6.61 4.66
CA ARG A 113 -19.00 -5.66 5.36
C ARG A 113 -18.18 -4.59 6.08
N SER A 114 -18.85 -3.51 6.45
CA SER A 114 -18.23 -2.46 7.24
C SER A 114 -17.83 -2.95 8.63
N PHE A 115 -16.69 -2.53 9.13
CA PHE A 115 -16.23 -2.81 10.50
C PHE A 115 -17.28 -2.37 11.54
N LYS A 116 -17.88 -1.21 11.33
CA LYS A 116 -19.04 -0.74 12.10
C LYS A 116 -20.31 -1.01 11.30
N PRO A 117 -21.20 -1.92 11.73
CA PRO A 117 -22.38 -2.33 10.94
C PRO A 117 -23.31 -1.18 10.53
N ALA A 118 -23.30 -0.08 11.28
CA ALA A 118 -24.13 1.09 10.92
C ALA A 118 -23.74 1.69 9.56
N PHE A 119 -22.51 1.52 9.11
CA PHE A 119 -22.06 2.01 7.80
C PHE A 119 -22.51 1.13 6.62
N ASP A 120 -23.00 -0.07 6.88
CA ASP A 120 -23.62 -0.90 5.82
C ASP A 120 -24.92 -0.27 5.29
N ALA A 121 -25.50 0.69 6.03
CA ALA A 121 -26.70 1.42 5.63
C ALA A 121 -26.40 2.68 4.79
N VAL A 122 -25.14 2.98 4.48
CA VAL A 122 -24.78 4.10 3.60
C VAL A 122 -25.33 3.82 2.20
N GLY A 123 -26.15 4.74 1.68
CA GLY A 123 -26.58 4.70 0.29
C GLY A 123 -25.44 5.20 -0.61
N TRP A 124 -24.87 4.30 -1.36
CA TRP A 124 -23.87 4.62 -2.38
C TRP A 124 -24.55 4.89 -3.71
N ASP A 125 -23.93 5.73 -4.54
CA ASP A 125 -24.39 5.96 -5.92
C ASP A 125 -24.04 4.73 -6.78
N ASP A 126 -25.02 4.19 -7.50
CA ASP A 126 -24.92 2.96 -8.30
C ASP A 126 -25.53 3.08 -9.71
N ASP A 127 -25.81 4.29 -10.16
CA ASP A 127 -26.36 4.58 -11.47
C ASP A 127 -25.28 4.61 -12.59
N ARG A 128 -25.68 4.96 -13.80
CA ARG A 128 -24.78 5.06 -14.96
C ARG A 128 -23.73 6.14 -14.81
N ASP A 129 -24.06 7.22 -14.11
CA ASP A 129 -23.14 8.33 -13.89
C ASP A 129 -22.06 7.88 -12.88
N ALA A 130 -22.43 7.12 -11.84
CA ALA A 130 -21.50 6.50 -10.90
C ALA A 130 -20.51 5.55 -11.59
N ASP A 131 -20.99 4.75 -12.55
CA ASP A 131 -20.09 3.87 -13.32
C ASP A 131 -19.12 4.65 -14.21
N ALA A 132 -19.57 5.73 -14.83
CA ALA A 132 -18.69 6.61 -15.63
C ALA A 132 -17.66 7.33 -14.74
N LEU A 133 -18.06 7.81 -13.58
CA LEU A 133 -17.18 8.45 -12.60
C LEU A 133 -16.16 7.45 -12.04
N PHE A 134 -16.58 6.23 -11.74
CA PHE A 134 -15.67 5.17 -11.30
C PHE A 134 -14.63 4.82 -12.38
N ALA A 135 -15.05 4.71 -13.64
CA ALA A 135 -14.14 4.46 -14.75
C ALA A 135 -13.12 5.61 -14.90
N ALA A 136 -13.57 6.86 -14.82
CA ALA A 136 -12.70 8.02 -14.86
C ALA A 136 -11.69 8.03 -13.71
N TRP A 137 -12.12 7.67 -12.49
CA TRP A 137 -11.24 7.52 -11.33
C TRP A 137 -10.22 6.41 -11.56
N CYS A 138 -10.64 5.22 -11.99
CA CYS A 138 -9.73 4.11 -12.32
C CYS A 138 -8.65 4.50 -13.33
N GLU A 139 -9.01 5.29 -14.33
CA GLU A 139 -8.13 5.69 -15.44
C GLU A 139 -7.29 6.94 -15.13
N GLY A 140 -7.50 7.59 -13.98
CA GLY A 140 -6.82 8.85 -13.63
C GLY A 140 -7.25 10.00 -14.52
N ARG A 141 -8.55 10.14 -14.78
CA ARG A 141 -9.16 11.17 -15.66
C ARG A 141 -10.30 11.92 -14.94
N THR A 142 -10.16 12.14 -13.64
CA THR A 142 -11.15 12.83 -12.83
C THR A 142 -11.15 14.34 -13.03
N GLY A 143 -10.07 14.90 -13.57
CA GLY A 143 -9.84 16.34 -13.67
C GLY A 143 -9.22 16.94 -12.39
N TYR A 144 -8.95 16.13 -11.37
CA TYR A 144 -8.25 16.54 -10.15
C TYR A 144 -6.79 16.07 -10.24
N PRO A 145 -5.82 16.96 -10.49
CA PRO A 145 -4.46 16.58 -10.89
C PRO A 145 -3.76 15.64 -9.91
N LEU A 146 -3.98 15.81 -8.60
CA LEU A 146 -3.37 14.96 -7.58
C LEU A 146 -3.94 13.53 -7.60
N VAL A 147 -5.25 13.40 -7.76
CA VAL A 147 -5.95 12.11 -7.87
C VAL A 147 -5.51 11.41 -9.17
N ASP A 148 -5.52 12.14 -10.28
CA ASP A 148 -5.19 11.60 -11.60
C ASP A 148 -3.73 11.12 -11.66
N ALA A 149 -2.79 11.91 -11.13
CA ALA A 149 -1.38 11.52 -11.05
C ALA A 149 -1.18 10.27 -10.18
N ALA A 150 -1.89 10.17 -9.05
CA ALA A 150 -1.82 9.02 -8.16
C ALA A 150 -2.35 7.74 -8.82
N MET A 151 -3.49 7.82 -9.49
CA MET A 151 -4.09 6.67 -10.19
C MET A 151 -3.26 6.26 -11.41
N LEU A 152 -2.69 7.22 -12.14
CA LEU A 152 -1.77 6.94 -13.24
C LEU A 152 -0.50 6.25 -12.74
N GLN A 153 0.09 6.69 -11.62
CA GLN A 153 1.23 6.02 -10.99
C GLN A 153 0.88 4.57 -10.64
N LEU A 154 -0.27 4.35 -9.99
CA LEU A 154 -0.74 2.99 -9.65
C LEU A 154 -0.84 2.11 -10.90
N ASN A 155 -1.48 2.62 -11.96
CA ASN A 155 -1.73 1.85 -13.17
C ASN A 155 -0.46 1.50 -13.95
N THR A 156 0.56 2.36 -13.88
CA THR A 156 1.80 2.18 -14.64
C THR A 156 2.86 1.39 -13.86
N THR A 157 2.88 1.50 -12.53
CA THR A 157 3.96 0.95 -11.70
C THR A 157 3.53 -0.10 -10.70
N GLY A 158 2.23 -0.25 -10.44
CA GLY A 158 1.71 -1.08 -9.35
C GLY A 158 2.02 -0.53 -7.96
N PHE A 159 2.56 0.70 -7.87
CA PHE A 159 2.89 1.37 -6.62
C PHE A 159 2.09 2.67 -6.47
N MET A 160 1.69 2.97 -5.24
CA MET A 160 1.13 4.26 -4.87
C MET A 160 1.58 4.63 -3.46
N HIS A 161 2.09 5.84 -3.29
CA HIS A 161 2.47 6.39 -1.99
C HIS A 161 1.28 6.38 -1.01
N ASN A 162 1.50 6.05 0.27
CA ASN A 162 0.41 5.88 1.26
C ASN A 162 -0.51 7.10 1.37
N ARG A 163 0.04 8.33 1.36
CA ARG A 163 -0.79 9.54 1.42
C ARG A 163 -1.71 9.67 0.20
N LEU A 164 -1.24 9.24 -0.96
CA LEU A 164 -2.04 9.26 -2.18
C LEU A 164 -3.13 8.18 -2.15
N ARG A 165 -2.89 7.02 -1.54
CA ARG A 165 -3.95 6.01 -1.30
C ARG A 165 -5.09 6.61 -0.48
N MET A 166 -4.77 7.35 0.57
CA MET A 166 -5.77 8.03 1.41
C MET A 166 -6.55 9.10 0.63
N VAL A 167 -5.86 9.91 -0.17
CA VAL A 167 -6.48 10.97 -0.98
C VAL A 167 -7.42 10.37 -2.02
N THR A 168 -6.95 9.39 -2.80
CA THR A 168 -7.75 8.78 -3.87
C THR A 168 -8.94 8.00 -3.34
N ALA A 169 -8.78 7.30 -2.19
CA ALA A 169 -9.88 6.60 -1.54
C ALA A 169 -10.93 7.57 -0.97
N SER A 170 -10.47 8.64 -0.31
CA SER A 170 -11.37 9.68 0.20
C SER A 170 -12.15 10.36 -0.93
N PHE A 171 -11.49 10.66 -2.04
CA PHE A 171 -12.11 11.25 -3.22
C PHE A 171 -13.20 10.33 -3.80
N LEU A 172 -12.89 9.03 -3.96
CA LEU A 172 -13.87 8.07 -4.47
C LEU A 172 -15.12 8.00 -3.59
N THR A 173 -14.94 7.90 -2.28
CA THR A 173 -16.04 7.64 -1.35
C THR A 173 -16.81 8.87 -0.97
N LYS A 174 -16.16 10.03 -0.82
CA LYS A 174 -16.77 11.25 -0.26
C LYS A 174 -17.16 12.26 -1.32
N ASP A 175 -16.39 12.36 -2.40
CA ASP A 175 -16.66 13.34 -3.44
C ASP A 175 -17.44 12.74 -4.61
N LEU A 176 -17.19 11.43 -4.91
CA LEU A 176 -17.94 10.72 -5.96
C LEU A 176 -19.10 9.85 -5.44
N GLY A 177 -19.26 9.68 -4.13
CA GLY A 177 -20.35 8.88 -3.56
C GLY A 177 -20.27 7.37 -3.86
N ILE A 178 -19.15 6.85 -4.34
CA ILE A 178 -19.00 5.48 -4.82
C ILE A 178 -18.54 4.56 -3.69
N ASP A 179 -19.14 3.35 -3.65
CA ASP A 179 -18.86 2.32 -2.64
C ASP A 179 -17.35 2.03 -2.53
N TRP A 180 -16.84 2.12 -1.31
CA TRP A 180 -15.46 1.84 -0.95
C TRP A 180 -14.99 0.45 -1.42
N GLN A 181 -15.87 -0.55 -1.46
CA GLN A 181 -15.53 -1.90 -1.91
C GLN A 181 -15.12 -1.95 -3.39
N ARG A 182 -15.67 -1.07 -4.22
CA ARG A 182 -15.25 -0.96 -5.63
C ARG A 182 -13.79 -0.49 -5.72
N GLY A 183 -13.43 0.52 -4.94
CA GLY A 183 -12.06 1.04 -4.89
C GLY A 183 -11.08 0.04 -4.26
N GLU A 184 -11.48 -0.63 -3.17
CA GLU A 184 -10.68 -1.66 -2.52
C GLU A 184 -10.31 -2.79 -3.49
N ARG A 185 -11.28 -3.29 -4.24
CA ARG A 185 -11.07 -4.34 -5.26
C ARG A 185 -10.16 -3.85 -6.40
N TYR A 186 -10.31 -2.60 -6.82
CA TYR A 186 -9.42 -2.04 -7.83
C TYR A 186 -7.97 -1.98 -7.35
N PHE A 187 -7.74 -1.55 -6.11
CA PHE A 187 -6.42 -1.56 -5.50
C PHE A 187 -5.87 -2.99 -5.36
N ALA A 188 -6.70 -3.95 -5.02
CA ALA A 188 -6.32 -5.36 -4.95
C ALA A 188 -5.78 -5.91 -6.28
N LEU A 189 -6.33 -5.45 -7.40
CA LEU A 189 -5.90 -5.85 -8.75
C LEU A 189 -4.64 -5.14 -9.22
N LYS A 190 -4.33 -3.95 -8.69
CA LYS A 190 -3.28 -3.08 -9.22
C LYS A 190 -2.03 -3.00 -8.35
N LEU A 191 -2.16 -3.12 -7.03
CA LEU A 191 -1.04 -2.95 -6.12
C LEU A 191 -0.11 -4.17 -6.09
N ASN A 192 1.18 -3.97 -6.34
CA ASN A 192 2.21 -4.99 -6.21
C ASN A 192 2.41 -5.45 -4.76
N ASP A 193 2.10 -4.58 -3.81
CA ASP A 193 2.20 -4.84 -2.38
C ASP A 193 0.85 -5.19 -1.73
N TYR A 194 -0.15 -5.58 -2.52
CA TYR A 194 -1.47 -5.87 -2.00
C TYR A 194 -1.43 -6.82 -0.81
N ASP A 195 -1.95 -6.37 0.32
CA ASP A 195 -2.21 -7.14 1.52
C ASP A 195 -3.64 -6.89 1.96
N LEU A 196 -4.44 -7.94 2.08
CA LEU A 196 -5.87 -7.83 2.36
C LEU A 196 -6.14 -7.07 3.67
N ALA A 197 -5.37 -7.35 4.73
CA ALA A 197 -5.59 -6.73 6.02
C ALA A 197 -5.32 -5.21 5.97
N SER A 198 -4.19 -4.83 5.39
CA SER A 198 -3.77 -3.42 5.31
C SER A 198 -4.65 -2.64 4.33
N ASN A 199 -4.96 -3.22 3.16
CA ASN A 199 -5.78 -2.55 2.15
C ASN A 199 -7.22 -2.35 2.67
N ASN A 200 -7.88 -3.42 3.10
CA ASN A 200 -9.23 -3.36 3.65
C ASN A 200 -9.32 -2.43 4.87
N GLY A 201 -8.37 -2.55 5.80
CA GLY A 201 -8.30 -1.68 6.97
C GLY A 201 -8.11 -0.20 6.62
N GLY A 202 -7.28 0.10 5.62
CA GLY A 202 -7.08 1.46 5.10
C GLY A 202 -8.34 2.05 4.47
N TRP A 203 -9.08 1.27 3.69
CA TRP A 203 -10.33 1.70 3.06
C TRP A 203 -11.46 1.95 4.07
N GLN A 204 -11.47 1.24 5.18
CA GLN A 204 -12.48 1.39 6.23
C GLN A 204 -12.10 2.37 7.35
N TRP A 205 -10.89 2.91 7.30
CA TRP A 205 -10.40 3.87 8.30
C TRP A 205 -11.12 5.21 8.16
#